data_dd25bfea5fd88a69f5029bb035373f1d
#
_entry.id   dd25bfea5fd88a69f5029bb035373f1d
#
_cell.length_a   1.000
_cell.length_b   1.000
_cell.length_c   1.000
_cell.angle_alpha   90.00
_cell.angle_beta   90.00
_cell.angle_gamma   90.00
#
_symmetry.space_group_name_H-M   'P 1'
#
loop_
_entity.id
_entity.type
_entity.pdbx_description
1 polymer ?
#
loop_
_entity_poly.entity_id
_entity_poly.type
_entity_poly.pdbx_seq_one_letter_code
_entity_poly.pdbx_strand_id
1 'polypeptide(L)'
;MLMSWIWTAMVALSIATAGILGNGSAVSGAVLEGAQTGITLIIGMAGAICLWSGVGRVMEHSGITGLLAKLLSPLLHRLFPGTRQDAVLSQQLSANICANILGLGNAATPMGIQAAQRMAATGKPGIASNQLCRLIVLNTASIQLIPTSVAAVRLAAGCAAPFDILPAVWLTSICSATLGLLSAWCMGKLWPDA
;
A
#
# COMPACT_ATOMS: atom_id res chain seq x y z
N MET A 1 -16.91 -1.41 2.35
CA MET A 1 -18.13 -2.03 2.94
C MET A 1 -17.92 -3.49 3.37
N LEU A 2 -17.32 -4.39 2.56
CA LEU A 2 -17.13 -5.80 2.93
C LEU A 2 -16.33 -5.99 4.24
N MET A 3 -15.21 -5.27 4.38
CA MET A 3 -14.36 -5.34 5.58
C MET A 3 -15.09 -4.91 6.85
N SER A 4 -15.93 -3.87 6.77
CA SER A 4 -16.74 -3.42 7.93
C SER A 4 -17.72 -4.50 8.37
N TRP A 5 -18.36 -5.21 7.43
CA TRP A 5 -19.27 -6.31 7.73
C TRP A 5 -18.55 -7.50 8.35
N ILE A 6 -17.37 -7.87 7.83
CA ILE A 6 -16.55 -8.95 8.41
C ILE A 6 -16.16 -8.61 9.84
N TRP A 7 -15.68 -7.38 10.08
CA TRP A 7 -15.27 -6.94 11.40
C TRP A 7 -16.47 -6.92 12.39
N THR A 8 -17.60 -6.37 11.96
CA THR A 8 -18.82 -6.35 12.77
C THR A 8 -19.31 -7.77 13.09
N ALA A 9 -19.27 -8.68 12.11
CA ALA A 9 -19.66 -10.08 12.32
C ALA A 9 -18.74 -10.79 13.33
N MET A 10 -17.43 -10.57 13.27
CA MET A 10 -16.47 -11.11 14.23
C MET A 10 -16.75 -10.61 15.65
N VAL A 11 -17.00 -9.32 15.81
CA VAL A 11 -17.34 -8.73 17.12
C VAL A 11 -18.67 -9.28 17.63
N ALA A 12 -19.70 -9.32 16.80
CA ALA A 12 -21.01 -9.86 17.17
C ALA A 12 -20.93 -11.35 17.57
N LEU A 13 -20.17 -12.16 16.81
CA LEU A 13 -19.96 -13.57 17.13
C LEU A 13 -19.21 -13.75 18.45
N SER A 14 -18.19 -12.92 18.71
CA SER A 14 -17.44 -12.92 19.97
C SER A 14 -18.36 -12.63 21.18
N ILE A 15 -19.22 -11.61 21.07
CA ILE A 15 -20.16 -11.25 22.12
C ILE A 15 -21.21 -12.38 22.34
N ALA A 16 -21.75 -12.93 21.25
CA ALA A 16 -22.74 -14.01 21.32
C ALA A 16 -22.15 -15.27 21.97
N THR A 17 -20.95 -15.69 21.57
CA THR A 17 -20.28 -16.86 22.17
C THR A 17 -19.96 -16.64 23.65
N ALA A 18 -19.52 -15.44 24.02
CA ALA A 18 -19.29 -15.12 25.44
C ALA A 18 -20.55 -15.12 26.26
N GLY A 19 -21.69 -14.67 25.71
CA GLY A 19 -23.00 -14.76 26.34
C GLY A 19 -23.45 -16.21 26.56
N ILE A 20 -23.28 -17.08 25.56
CA ILE A 20 -23.60 -18.50 25.63
C ILE A 20 -22.73 -19.24 26.66
N LEU A 21 -21.44 -18.92 26.70
CA LEU A 21 -20.47 -19.55 27.59
C LEU A 21 -20.43 -18.93 29.01
N GLY A 22 -21.22 -17.90 29.29
CA GLY A 22 -21.24 -17.20 30.58
C GLY A 22 -19.96 -16.38 30.88
N ASN A 23 -19.13 -16.10 29.87
CA ASN A 23 -17.82 -15.43 29.99
C ASN A 23 -17.89 -13.92 29.74
N GLY A 24 -18.93 -13.23 30.16
CA GLY A 24 -19.10 -11.78 29.92
C GLY A 24 -17.99 -10.92 30.52
N SER A 25 -17.42 -11.31 31.66
CA SER A 25 -16.28 -10.62 32.28
C SER A 25 -14.98 -10.69 31.39
N ALA A 26 -14.79 -11.83 30.73
CA ALA A 26 -13.66 -12.01 29.82
C ALA A 26 -13.75 -11.07 28.61
N VAL A 27 -14.94 -10.84 28.06
CA VAL A 27 -15.13 -9.88 26.96
C VAL A 27 -14.82 -8.45 27.39
N SER A 28 -15.31 -8.04 28.56
CA SER A 28 -15.04 -6.72 29.12
C SER A 28 -13.53 -6.49 29.34
N GLY A 29 -12.86 -7.50 29.90
CA GLY A 29 -11.40 -7.48 30.06
C GLY A 29 -10.66 -7.38 28.71
N ALA A 30 -11.05 -8.22 27.74
CA ALA A 30 -10.43 -8.24 26.41
C ALA A 30 -10.61 -6.93 25.64
N VAL A 31 -11.74 -6.23 25.80
CA VAL A 31 -11.95 -4.90 25.19
C VAL A 31 -10.98 -3.86 25.74
N LEU A 32 -10.82 -3.82 27.07
CA LEU A 32 -9.90 -2.88 27.73
C LEU A 32 -8.44 -3.20 27.40
N GLU A 33 -8.05 -4.46 27.45
CA GLU A 33 -6.70 -4.93 27.10
C GLU A 33 -6.39 -4.67 25.63
N GLY A 34 -7.36 -4.95 24.74
CA GLY A 34 -7.22 -4.68 23.30
C GLY A 34 -7.05 -3.20 23.01
N ALA A 35 -7.81 -2.32 23.68
CA ALA A 35 -7.66 -0.88 23.54
C ALA A 35 -6.28 -0.40 24.03
N GLN A 36 -5.84 -0.87 25.19
CA GLN A 36 -4.52 -0.54 25.74
C GLN A 36 -3.38 -1.03 24.86
N THR A 37 -3.47 -2.27 24.39
CA THR A 37 -2.49 -2.86 23.46
C THR A 37 -2.42 -2.09 22.14
N GLY A 38 -3.59 -1.70 21.60
CA GLY A 38 -3.66 -0.88 20.38
C GLY A 38 -2.96 0.47 20.54
N ILE A 39 -3.20 1.18 21.63
CA ILE A 39 -2.55 2.47 21.91
C ILE A 39 -1.04 2.28 22.08
N THR A 40 -0.61 1.29 22.82
CA THR A 40 0.82 0.99 23.06
C THR A 40 1.53 0.67 21.72
N LEU A 41 0.89 -0.10 20.86
CA LEU A 41 1.40 -0.43 19.53
C LEU A 41 1.54 0.83 18.66
N ILE A 42 0.52 1.71 18.64
CA ILE A 42 0.55 2.96 17.88
C ILE A 42 1.71 3.85 18.35
N ILE A 43 1.87 4.03 19.66
CA ILE A 43 2.96 4.82 20.23
C ILE A 43 4.32 4.22 19.87
N GLY A 44 4.48 2.89 20.01
CA GLY A 44 5.71 2.19 19.66
C GLY A 44 6.09 2.33 18.18
N MET A 45 5.08 2.38 17.28
CA MET A 45 5.30 2.58 15.85
C MET A 45 5.54 4.04 15.46
N ALA A 46 5.01 5.00 16.22
CA ALA A 46 5.03 6.42 15.85
C ALA A 46 6.44 6.94 15.59
N GLY A 47 7.40 6.59 16.45
CA GLY A 47 8.80 7.00 16.32
C GLY A 47 9.44 6.50 15.02
N ALA A 48 9.23 5.22 14.68
CA ALA A 48 9.75 4.63 13.46
C ALA A 48 9.09 5.25 12.20
N ILE A 49 7.78 5.49 12.23
CA ILE A 49 7.06 6.14 11.13
C ILE A 49 7.55 7.58 10.92
N CYS A 50 7.75 8.34 12.02
CA CYS A 50 8.28 9.70 11.96
C CYS A 50 9.70 9.73 11.39
N LEU A 51 10.58 8.83 11.84
CA LEU A 51 11.95 8.70 11.33
C LEU A 51 11.95 8.45 9.82
N TRP A 52 11.22 7.44 9.37
CA TRP A 52 11.16 7.09 7.95
C TRP A 52 10.47 8.16 7.10
N SER A 53 9.47 8.87 7.64
CA SER A 53 8.89 10.02 6.98
C SER A 53 9.91 11.16 6.81
N GLY A 54 10.75 11.39 7.82
CA GLY A 54 11.87 12.34 7.75
C GLY A 54 12.90 11.92 6.70
N VAL A 55 13.33 10.66 6.70
CA VAL A 55 14.24 10.10 5.67
C VAL A 55 13.65 10.29 4.27
N GLY A 56 12.37 10.01 4.08
CA GLY A 56 11.68 10.22 2.81
C GLY A 56 11.73 11.67 2.34
N ARG A 57 11.53 12.62 3.23
CA ARG A 57 11.66 14.06 2.93
C ARG A 57 13.08 14.45 2.53
N VAL A 58 14.09 13.93 3.23
CA VAL A 58 15.49 14.15 2.87
C VAL A 58 15.80 13.61 1.47
N MET A 59 15.32 12.40 1.15
CA MET A 59 15.50 11.80 -0.17
C MET A 59 14.80 12.61 -1.27
N GLU A 60 13.64 13.18 -0.98
CA GLU A 60 12.90 14.06 -1.91
C GLU A 60 13.70 15.35 -2.18
N HIS A 61 14.17 16.03 -1.13
CA HIS A 61 14.95 17.26 -1.24
C HIS A 61 16.35 17.06 -1.82
N SER A 62 16.98 15.90 -1.61
CA SER A 62 18.28 15.55 -2.20
C SER A 62 18.23 15.22 -3.69
N GLY A 63 17.03 15.14 -4.28
CA GLY A 63 16.84 14.77 -5.67
C GLY A 63 16.95 13.28 -5.99
N ILE A 64 17.14 12.42 -4.99
CA ILE A 64 17.23 10.96 -5.16
C ILE A 64 15.93 10.41 -5.74
N THR A 65 14.78 10.90 -5.29
CA THR A 65 13.47 10.53 -5.84
C THR A 65 13.33 10.93 -7.31
N GLY A 66 13.88 12.10 -7.70
CA GLY A 66 13.93 12.55 -9.08
C GLY A 66 14.83 11.68 -9.97
N LEU A 67 15.97 11.23 -9.44
CA LEU A 67 16.85 10.28 -10.14
C LEU A 67 16.16 8.93 -10.34
N LEU A 68 15.50 8.42 -9.29
CA LEU A 68 14.75 7.18 -9.35
C LEU A 68 13.58 7.28 -10.35
N ALA A 69 12.86 8.41 -10.38
CA ALA A 69 11.81 8.67 -11.34
C ALA A 69 12.32 8.65 -12.79
N LYS A 70 13.50 9.25 -13.04
CA LYS A 70 14.15 9.20 -14.37
C LYS A 70 14.54 7.79 -14.76
N LEU A 71 15.08 7.01 -13.84
CA LEU A 71 15.46 5.61 -14.08
C LEU A 71 14.22 4.74 -14.38
N LEU A 72 13.11 4.98 -13.70
CA LEU A 72 11.86 4.26 -13.91
C LEU A 72 11.04 4.75 -15.09
N SER A 73 11.32 5.96 -15.61
CA SER A 73 10.57 6.59 -16.70
C SER A 73 10.35 5.68 -17.93
N PRO A 74 11.35 4.96 -18.47
CA PRO A 74 11.14 4.10 -19.64
C PRO A 74 10.16 2.97 -19.36
N LEU A 75 10.20 2.40 -18.14
CA LEU A 75 9.27 1.38 -17.70
C LEU A 75 7.86 1.95 -17.53
N LEU A 76 7.74 3.13 -16.93
CA LEU A 76 6.47 3.82 -16.72
C LEU A 76 5.79 4.17 -18.04
N HIS A 77 6.53 4.69 -19.02
CA HIS A 77 6.00 4.99 -20.35
C HIS A 77 5.56 3.75 -21.13
N ARG A 78 6.12 2.59 -20.81
CA ARG A 78 5.71 1.30 -21.41
C ARG A 78 4.44 0.74 -20.74
N LEU A 79 4.35 0.85 -19.41
CA LEU A 79 3.20 0.36 -18.65
C LEU A 79 1.99 1.30 -18.76
N PHE A 80 2.25 2.61 -18.83
CA PHE A 80 1.26 3.69 -18.84
C PHE A 80 1.49 4.63 -20.03
N PRO A 81 1.08 4.26 -21.25
CA PRO A 81 1.31 5.06 -22.45
C PRO A 81 0.77 6.49 -22.37
N GLY A 82 -0.31 6.74 -21.60
CA GLY A 82 -0.88 8.07 -21.36
C GLY A 82 0.10 9.07 -20.72
N THR A 83 1.15 8.59 -20.05
CA THR A 83 2.19 9.45 -19.45
C THR A 83 3.06 10.19 -20.49
N ARG A 84 3.04 9.75 -21.73
CA ARG A 84 3.80 10.42 -22.80
C ARG A 84 3.17 11.73 -23.23
N GLN A 85 1.86 11.85 -23.08
CA GLN A 85 1.07 13.03 -23.51
C GLN A 85 0.68 13.91 -22.33
N ASP A 86 0.74 13.40 -21.09
CA ASP A 86 0.34 14.08 -19.87
C ASP A 86 1.50 14.12 -18.87
N ALA A 87 2.22 15.24 -18.82
CA ALA A 87 3.36 15.44 -17.93
C ALA A 87 2.94 15.40 -16.44
N VAL A 88 1.73 15.88 -16.10
CA VAL A 88 1.22 15.86 -14.71
C VAL A 88 0.94 14.43 -14.28
N LEU A 89 0.31 13.63 -15.14
CA LEU A 89 0.09 12.21 -14.88
C LEU A 89 1.42 11.47 -14.70
N SER A 90 2.40 11.76 -15.56
CA SER A 90 3.75 11.18 -15.46
C SER A 90 4.41 11.50 -14.12
N GLN A 91 4.31 12.75 -13.66
CA GLN A 91 4.85 13.18 -12.36
C GLN A 91 4.16 12.48 -11.19
N GLN A 92 2.83 12.44 -11.19
CA GLN A 92 2.05 11.79 -10.13
C GLN A 92 2.33 10.29 -10.03
N LEU A 93 2.39 9.59 -11.17
CA LEU A 93 2.75 8.17 -11.23
C LEU A 93 4.17 7.90 -10.77
N SER A 94 5.12 8.71 -11.23
CA SER A 94 6.51 8.58 -10.80
C SER A 94 6.65 8.78 -9.29
N ALA A 95 5.99 9.81 -8.74
CA ALA A 95 6.00 10.07 -7.30
C ALA A 95 5.34 8.92 -6.51
N ASN A 96 4.19 8.40 -6.96
CA ASN A 96 3.50 7.26 -6.35
C ASN A 96 4.39 6.01 -6.33
N ILE A 97 4.97 5.65 -7.47
CA ILE A 97 5.77 4.42 -7.59
C ILE A 97 7.09 4.54 -6.83
N CYS A 98 7.77 5.70 -6.91
CA CYS A 98 8.98 5.95 -6.13
C CYS A 98 8.71 5.87 -4.63
N ALA A 99 7.63 6.47 -4.15
CA ALA A 99 7.24 6.42 -2.74
C ALA A 99 6.93 4.98 -2.29
N ASN A 100 6.24 4.19 -3.12
CA ASN A 100 5.97 2.78 -2.84
C ASN A 100 7.27 1.96 -2.77
N ILE A 101 8.16 2.10 -3.74
CA ILE A 101 9.47 1.42 -3.76
C ILE A 101 10.28 1.75 -2.51
N LEU A 102 10.25 3.00 -2.07
CA LEU A 102 10.95 3.46 -0.87
C LEU A 102 10.23 3.08 0.44
N GLY A 103 9.07 2.43 0.36
CA GLY A 103 8.27 2.03 1.53
C GLY A 103 7.56 3.20 2.22
N LEU A 104 7.37 4.32 1.52
CA LEU A 104 6.71 5.53 2.02
C LEU A 104 5.21 5.53 1.67
N GLY A 105 4.46 4.51 2.12
CA GLY A 105 3.05 4.31 1.75
C GLY A 105 2.15 5.52 2.00
N ASN A 106 2.40 6.27 3.07
CA ASN A 106 1.63 7.49 3.37
C ASN A 106 1.82 8.59 2.32
N ALA A 107 3.01 8.72 1.73
CA ALA A 107 3.28 9.67 0.65
C ALA A 107 2.80 9.12 -0.72
N ALA A 108 2.83 7.81 -0.91
CA ALA A 108 2.40 7.17 -2.15
C ALA A 108 0.89 7.32 -2.39
N THR A 109 0.07 7.13 -1.35
CA THR A 109 -1.40 7.08 -1.46
C THR A 109 -2.02 8.32 -2.11
N PRO A 110 -1.76 9.57 -1.66
CA PRO A 110 -2.37 10.75 -2.28
C PRO A 110 -1.96 10.92 -3.74
N MET A 111 -0.72 10.60 -4.11
CA MET A 111 -0.25 10.67 -5.50
C MET A 111 -0.92 9.61 -6.37
N GLY A 112 -1.10 8.40 -5.85
CA GLY A 112 -1.83 7.31 -6.52
C GLY A 112 -3.30 7.66 -6.77
N ILE A 113 -3.98 8.28 -5.80
CA ILE A 113 -5.36 8.74 -5.93
C ILE A 113 -5.47 9.81 -7.02
N GLN A 114 -4.58 10.82 -7.02
CA GLN A 114 -4.57 11.88 -8.02
C GLN A 114 -4.34 11.32 -9.43
N ALA A 115 -3.38 10.40 -9.59
CA ALA A 115 -3.13 9.74 -10.86
C ALA A 115 -4.36 8.92 -11.33
N ALA A 116 -5.00 8.17 -10.43
CA ALA A 116 -6.20 7.40 -10.72
C ALA A 116 -7.38 8.28 -11.14
N GLN A 117 -7.62 9.39 -10.42
CA GLN A 117 -8.66 10.37 -10.76
C GLN A 117 -8.42 11.00 -12.15
N ARG A 118 -7.16 11.34 -12.45
CA ARG A 118 -6.79 11.90 -13.74
C ARG A 118 -6.98 10.90 -14.89
N MET A 119 -6.61 9.64 -14.67
CA MET A 119 -6.87 8.56 -15.65
C MET A 119 -8.37 8.31 -15.83
N ALA A 120 -9.15 8.35 -14.75
CA ALA A 120 -10.60 8.17 -14.82
C ALA A 120 -11.30 9.33 -15.56
N ALA A 121 -10.81 10.57 -15.38
CA ALA A 121 -11.37 11.74 -16.06
C ALA A 121 -11.17 11.73 -17.59
N THR A 122 -10.14 11.05 -18.08
CA THR A 122 -9.86 10.90 -19.52
C THR A 122 -10.50 9.66 -20.14
N GLY A 123 -11.04 8.76 -19.30
CA GLY A 123 -11.70 7.51 -19.71
C GLY A 123 -13.20 7.66 -19.92
N LYS A 124 -13.86 6.56 -20.31
CA LYS A 124 -15.32 6.49 -20.38
C LYS A 124 -15.92 6.48 -18.96
N PRO A 125 -16.99 7.23 -18.70
CA PRO A 125 -17.64 7.22 -17.39
C PRO A 125 -18.09 5.82 -16.97
N GLY A 126 -17.75 5.41 -15.75
CA GLY A 126 -18.15 4.11 -15.19
C GLY A 126 -17.31 2.92 -15.63
N ILE A 127 -16.33 3.10 -16.52
CA ILE A 127 -15.45 2.04 -17.01
C ILE A 127 -14.01 2.35 -16.61
N ALA A 128 -13.36 1.39 -15.93
CA ALA A 128 -11.95 1.51 -15.59
C ALA A 128 -11.09 1.17 -16.82
N SER A 129 -10.25 2.10 -17.26
CA SER A 129 -9.31 1.84 -18.36
C SER A 129 -8.25 0.79 -17.96
N ASN A 130 -7.68 0.09 -18.93
CA ASN A 130 -6.60 -0.87 -18.70
C ASN A 130 -5.40 -0.25 -17.97
N GLN A 131 -5.11 1.03 -18.20
CA GLN A 131 -4.05 1.74 -17.48
C GLN A 131 -4.41 1.94 -16.00
N LEU A 132 -5.66 2.32 -15.71
CA LEU A 132 -6.17 2.44 -14.34
C LEU A 132 -6.13 1.11 -13.60
N CYS A 133 -6.55 0.02 -14.24
CA CYS A 133 -6.46 -1.34 -13.68
C CYS A 133 -5.01 -1.72 -13.35
N ARG A 134 -4.06 -1.45 -14.25
CA ARG A 134 -2.63 -1.69 -14.00
C ARG A 134 -2.09 -0.87 -12.83
N LEU A 135 -2.51 0.37 -12.67
CA LEU A 135 -2.12 1.21 -11.53
C LEU A 135 -2.62 0.63 -10.21
N ILE A 136 -3.88 0.19 -10.16
CA ILE A 136 -4.47 -0.44 -8.98
C ILE A 136 -3.72 -1.72 -8.63
N VAL A 137 -3.49 -2.59 -9.61
CA VAL A 137 -2.74 -3.83 -9.43
C VAL A 137 -1.33 -3.57 -8.92
N LEU A 138 -0.61 -2.60 -9.49
CA LEU A 138 0.75 -2.26 -9.10
C LEU A 138 0.82 -1.74 -7.66
N ASN A 139 -0.13 -0.89 -7.25
CA ASN A 139 -0.21 -0.41 -5.88
C ASN A 139 -0.61 -1.52 -4.89
N THR A 140 -1.50 -2.43 -5.30
CA THR A 140 -1.91 -3.59 -4.48
C THR A 140 -0.78 -4.61 -4.32
N ALA A 141 0.08 -4.76 -5.34
CA ALA A 141 1.24 -5.65 -5.28
C ALA A 141 2.31 -5.20 -4.27
N SER A 142 2.22 -3.97 -3.77
CA SER A 142 3.08 -3.44 -2.69
C SER A 142 4.58 -3.64 -2.95
N ILE A 143 5.10 -3.10 -4.05
CA ILE A 143 6.54 -3.17 -4.35
C ILE A 143 7.28 -2.33 -3.32
N GLN A 144 8.08 -2.97 -2.47
CA GLN A 144 8.82 -2.29 -1.41
C GLN A 144 10.30 -2.71 -1.43
N LEU A 145 11.18 -1.73 -1.46
CA LEU A 145 12.61 -1.95 -1.24
C LEU A 145 12.92 -2.05 0.26
N ILE A 146 12.26 -1.20 1.05
CA ILE A 146 12.38 -1.15 2.50
C ILE A 146 10.98 -1.25 3.11
N PRO A 147 10.63 -2.36 3.80
CA PRO A 147 9.32 -2.56 4.42
C PRO A 147 9.22 -1.80 5.76
N THR A 148 9.23 -0.46 5.70
CA THR A 148 9.33 0.41 6.86
C THR A 148 8.23 0.17 7.89
N SER A 149 6.98 0.03 7.44
CA SER A 149 5.83 -0.22 8.32
C SER A 149 5.91 -1.59 9.00
N VAL A 150 6.28 -2.64 8.25
CA VAL A 150 6.42 -3.98 8.81
C VAL A 150 7.59 -4.04 9.78
N ALA A 151 8.71 -3.42 9.44
CA ALA A 151 9.87 -3.32 10.34
C ALA A 151 9.53 -2.57 11.63
N ALA A 152 8.72 -1.50 11.56
CA ALA A 152 8.24 -0.75 12.72
C ALA A 152 7.37 -1.62 13.64
N VAL A 153 6.43 -2.40 13.08
CA VAL A 153 5.59 -3.34 13.85
C VAL A 153 6.45 -4.42 14.50
N ARG A 154 7.39 -5.01 13.76
CA ARG A 154 8.31 -6.03 14.30
C ARG A 154 9.16 -5.49 15.45
N LEU A 155 9.68 -4.26 15.31
CA LEU A 155 10.42 -3.60 16.36
C LEU A 155 9.55 -3.36 17.60
N ALA A 156 8.33 -2.86 17.43
CA ALA A 156 7.37 -2.64 18.51
C ALA A 156 6.97 -3.94 19.21
N ALA A 157 6.98 -5.07 18.49
CA ALA A 157 6.75 -6.42 19.03
C ALA A 157 8.00 -7.05 19.67
N GLY A 158 9.12 -6.31 19.81
CA GLY A 158 10.34 -6.77 20.48
C GLY A 158 11.29 -7.56 19.60
N CYS A 159 11.15 -7.52 18.28
CA CYS A 159 12.08 -8.21 17.37
C CYS A 159 13.44 -7.50 17.35
N ALA A 160 14.52 -8.23 17.66
CA ALA A 160 15.88 -7.70 17.70
C ALA A 160 16.45 -7.35 16.30
N ALA A 161 15.96 -8.02 15.24
CA ALA A 161 16.40 -7.82 13.86
C ALA A 161 15.21 -7.57 12.93
N PRO A 162 14.55 -6.39 12.97
CA PRO A 162 13.32 -6.13 12.25
C PRO A 162 13.46 -6.19 10.71
N PHE A 163 14.66 -6.07 10.17
CA PHE A 163 14.96 -6.07 8.73
C PHE A 163 15.48 -7.41 8.18
N ASP A 164 15.55 -8.48 8.95
CA ASP A 164 15.95 -9.81 8.49
C ASP A 164 15.04 -10.40 7.40
N ILE A 165 13.82 -9.83 7.26
CA ILE A 165 12.83 -10.19 6.25
C ILE A 165 13.13 -9.60 4.85
N LEU A 166 14.12 -8.72 4.70
CA LEU A 166 14.40 -8.01 3.42
C LEU A 166 14.50 -8.95 2.21
N PRO A 167 15.26 -10.06 2.24
CA PRO A 167 15.36 -10.93 1.07
C PRO A 167 13.99 -11.54 0.67
N ALA A 168 13.19 -11.92 1.66
CA ALA A 168 11.85 -12.46 1.43
C ALA A 168 10.91 -11.40 0.86
N VAL A 169 10.97 -10.17 1.37
CA VAL A 169 10.17 -9.03 0.88
C VAL A 169 10.52 -8.70 -0.57
N TRP A 170 11.79 -8.69 -0.93
CA TRP A 170 12.20 -8.43 -2.31
C TRP A 170 11.70 -9.51 -3.27
N LEU A 171 11.89 -10.78 -2.90
CA LEU A 171 11.42 -11.91 -3.71
C LEU A 171 9.90 -11.86 -3.91
N THR A 172 9.15 -11.69 -2.83
CA THR A 172 7.68 -11.64 -2.88
C THR A 172 7.17 -10.41 -3.61
N SER A 173 7.80 -9.24 -3.45
CA SER A 173 7.46 -8.01 -4.19
C SER A 173 7.66 -8.17 -5.69
N ILE A 174 8.78 -8.75 -6.12
CA ILE A 174 9.06 -9.00 -7.54
C ILE A 174 8.06 -10.02 -8.10
N CYS A 175 7.81 -11.13 -7.40
CA CYS A 175 6.84 -12.14 -7.82
C CYS A 175 5.43 -11.57 -7.91
N SER A 176 4.98 -10.85 -6.87
CA SER A 176 3.64 -10.25 -6.82
C SER A 176 3.44 -9.22 -7.94
N ALA A 177 4.41 -8.32 -8.12
CA ALA A 177 4.34 -7.29 -9.17
C ALA A 177 4.34 -7.90 -10.57
N THR A 178 5.21 -8.87 -10.84
CA THR A 178 5.27 -9.51 -12.16
C THR A 178 4.01 -10.29 -12.47
N LEU A 179 3.55 -11.13 -11.56
CA LEU A 179 2.32 -11.90 -11.73
C LEU A 179 1.09 -10.99 -11.85
N GLY A 180 0.98 -9.97 -11.01
CA GLY A 180 -0.11 -9.01 -11.06
C GLY A 180 -0.16 -8.24 -12.38
N LEU A 181 0.98 -7.71 -12.85
CA LEU A 181 1.05 -6.99 -14.11
C LEU A 181 0.82 -7.89 -15.33
N LEU A 182 1.34 -9.13 -15.31
CA LEU A 182 1.06 -10.12 -16.35
C LEU A 182 -0.43 -10.46 -16.41
N SER A 183 -1.07 -10.70 -15.26
CA SER A 183 -2.50 -10.95 -15.17
C SER A 183 -3.31 -9.75 -15.71
N ALA A 184 -2.98 -8.53 -15.29
CA ALA A 184 -3.64 -7.32 -15.77
C ALA A 184 -3.45 -7.12 -17.29
N TRP A 185 -2.28 -7.47 -17.81
CA TRP A 185 -2.02 -7.39 -19.25
C TRP A 185 -2.79 -8.44 -20.04
N CYS A 186 -2.85 -9.70 -19.56
CA CYS A 186 -3.65 -10.76 -20.18
C CYS A 186 -5.13 -10.42 -20.16
N MET A 187 -5.65 -9.95 -19.01
CA MET A 187 -7.04 -9.54 -18.87
C MET A 187 -7.38 -8.37 -19.81
N GLY A 188 -6.50 -7.38 -19.94
CA GLY A 188 -6.68 -6.26 -20.86
C GLY A 188 -6.67 -6.66 -22.33
N LYS A 189 -6.12 -7.82 -22.71
CA LYS A 189 -6.25 -8.38 -24.05
C LYS A 189 -7.59 -9.09 -24.28
N LEU A 190 -8.14 -9.71 -23.23
CA LEU A 190 -9.44 -10.39 -23.27
C LEU A 190 -10.60 -9.38 -23.24
N TRP A 191 -10.43 -8.29 -22.52
CA TRP A 191 -11.37 -7.17 -22.44
C TRP A 191 -10.66 -5.87 -22.85
N PRO A 192 -10.53 -5.60 -24.15
CA PRO A 192 -9.97 -4.32 -24.59
C PRO A 192 -10.86 -3.16 -24.15
N ASP A 193 -10.24 -2.01 -23.87
CA ASP A 193 -10.96 -0.78 -23.50
C ASP A 193 -11.99 -0.47 -24.58
N ALA A 194 -13.27 -0.65 -24.29
CA ALA A 194 -14.37 -0.45 -25.21
C ALA A 194 -14.65 1.05 -25.46
#